data_bf25c2e8c7d688cafff81cc38e54eaf4
#
_entry.id   bf25c2e8c7d688cafff81cc38e54eaf4
#
_cell.length_a   1.000
_cell.length_b   1.000
_cell.length_c   1.000
_cell.angle_alpha   90.00
_cell.angle_beta   90.00
_cell.angle_gamma   90.00
#
_symmetry.space_group_name_H-M   'P 1'
#
loop_
_entity.id
_entity.type
_entity.pdbx_description
1 polymer ?
#
loop_
_entity_poly.entity_id
_entity_poly.type
_entity_poly.pdbx_seq_one_letter_code
_entity_poly.pdbx_strand_id
1 'polypeptide(L)'
;MNKIWKRTLYWTTGILLVAVLVLLCVYWASQTVPDYYKRAIEIPRARQLSSATELEETIDLVMDDLKSADEITIELTQDQINGWLATRLGSQGRMKLPNDVELPQIVLQPDSVILAFKINKENFSCVVSIRMNVNLSTDMQQLEFEIKEIHAGSLPVAIKRVFDELESAMERSSIQFSWVPGSNRREAVVEIPPDLLKD
;
A
#
# COMPACT_ATOMS: atom_id res chain seq x y z
N MET A 1 -33.40 -18.52 44.37
CA MET A 1 -32.33 -18.10 43.41
C MET A 1 -31.23 -17.42 44.22
N ASN A 2 -30.07 -18.09 44.40
CA ASN A 2 -29.03 -17.73 45.36
C ASN A 2 -28.41 -16.38 45.03
N LYS A 3 -28.12 -15.56 46.05
CA LYS A 3 -27.51 -14.24 45.95
C LYS A 3 -26.17 -14.24 45.15
N ILE A 4 -25.48 -15.38 45.19
CA ILE A 4 -24.23 -15.62 44.43
C ILE A 4 -24.50 -15.72 42.93
N TRP A 5 -25.56 -16.40 42.47
CA TRP A 5 -25.90 -16.54 41.06
C TRP A 5 -26.26 -15.19 40.43
N LYS A 6 -27.02 -14.35 41.13
CA LYS A 6 -27.33 -12.99 40.62
C LYS A 6 -26.04 -12.17 40.39
N ARG A 7 -25.09 -12.28 41.34
CA ARG A 7 -23.82 -11.57 41.28
C ARG A 7 -22.94 -12.04 40.10
N THR A 8 -22.85 -13.35 39.88
CA THR A 8 -22.13 -13.92 38.72
C THR A 8 -22.80 -13.53 37.41
N LEU A 9 -24.13 -13.53 37.33
CA LEU A 9 -24.86 -13.10 36.14
C LEU A 9 -24.57 -11.63 35.78
N TYR A 10 -24.56 -10.72 36.75
CA TYR A 10 -24.22 -9.32 36.49
C TYR A 10 -22.78 -9.14 35.99
N TRP A 11 -21.83 -9.90 36.56
CA TRP A 11 -20.43 -9.85 36.11
C TRP A 11 -20.25 -10.39 34.70
N THR A 12 -20.88 -11.52 34.37
CA THR A 12 -20.81 -12.10 33.02
C THR A 12 -21.48 -11.20 31.99
N THR A 13 -22.63 -10.60 32.31
CA THR A 13 -23.30 -9.65 31.43
C THR A 13 -22.47 -8.37 31.22
N GLY A 14 -21.83 -7.87 32.29
CA GLY A 14 -20.93 -6.71 32.20
C GLY A 14 -19.71 -6.98 31.29
N ILE A 15 -19.06 -8.13 31.48
CA ILE A 15 -17.92 -8.54 30.62
C ILE A 15 -18.35 -8.68 29.15
N LEU A 16 -19.52 -9.32 28.91
CA LEU A 16 -20.04 -9.48 27.56
C LEU A 16 -20.32 -8.13 26.90
N LEU A 17 -20.91 -7.19 27.62
CA LEU A 17 -21.21 -5.85 27.12
C LEU A 17 -19.93 -5.09 26.78
N VAL A 18 -18.92 -5.15 27.65
CA VAL A 18 -17.60 -4.56 27.37
C VAL A 18 -16.95 -5.19 26.13
N ALA A 19 -17.01 -6.52 26.00
CA ALA A 19 -16.47 -7.22 24.82
C ALA A 19 -17.17 -6.77 23.53
N VAL A 20 -18.49 -6.63 23.54
CA VAL A 20 -19.24 -6.12 22.38
C VAL A 20 -18.87 -4.67 22.05
N LEU A 21 -18.72 -3.82 23.06
CA LEU A 21 -18.28 -2.43 22.84
C LEU A 21 -16.87 -2.38 22.22
N VAL A 22 -15.94 -3.19 22.71
CA VAL A 22 -14.58 -3.27 22.15
C VAL A 22 -14.62 -3.72 20.68
N LEU A 23 -15.41 -4.75 20.36
CA LEU A 23 -15.58 -5.21 18.99
C LEU A 23 -16.15 -4.13 18.07
N LEU A 24 -17.15 -3.37 18.55
CA LEU A 24 -17.70 -2.24 17.81
C LEU A 24 -16.66 -1.14 17.60
N CYS A 25 -15.88 -0.78 18.62
CA CYS A 25 -14.81 0.20 18.48
C CYS A 25 -13.75 -0.25 17.46
N VAL A 26 -13.33 -1.51 17.50
CA VAL A 26 -12.38 -2.11 16.54
C VAL A 26 -12.97 -2.07 15.12
N TYR A 27 -14.23 -2.44 14.96
CA TYR A 27 -14.92 -2.39 13.67
C TYR A 27 -14.95 -0.96 13.11
N TRP A 28 -15.33 0.04 13.92
CA TRP A 28 -15.36 1.44 13.50
C TRP A 28 -13.96 1.98 13.17
N ALA A 29 -12.97 1.64 13.97
CA ALA A 29 -11.59 2.05 13.74
C ALA A 29 -11.03 1.45 12.43
N SER A 30 -11.42 0.23 12.05
CA SER A 30 -11.00 -0.38 10.79
C SER A 30 -11.63 0.27 9.56
N GLN A 31 -12.81 0.91 9.72
CA GLN A 31 -13.53 1.61 8.66
C GLN A 31 -13.06 3.05 8.46
N THR A 32 -12.18 3.55 9.33
CA THR A 32 -11.69 4.92 9.24
C THR A 32 -10.82 5.09 7.99
N VAL A 33 -11.21 6.02 7.12
CA VAL A 33 -10.41 6.37 5.94
C VAL A 33 -9.43 7.48 6.32
N PRO A 34 -8.11 7.26 6.18
CA PRO A 34 -7.11 8.28 6.48
C PRO A 34 -7.27 9.53 5.61
N ASP A 35 -7.02 10.72 6.16
CA ASP A 35 -7.21 11.98 5.45
C ASP A 35 -6.26 12.17 4.26
N TYR A 36 -5.05 11.63 4.34
CA TYR A 36 -4.11 11.63 3.22
C TYR A 36 -4.65 10.83 2.03
N TYR A 37 -5.33 9.71 2.30
CA TYR A 37 -5.93 8.89 1.27
C TYR A 37 -7.15 9.55 0.62
N LYS A 38 -8.02 10.18 1.44
CA LYS A 38 -9.17 10.96 0.93
C LYS A 38 -8.69 12.03 -0.05
N ARG A 39 -7.69 12.83 0.35
CA ARG A 39 -7.14 13.89 -0.51
C ARG A 39 -6.56 13.36 -1.82
N ALA A 40 -5.92 12.20 -1.78
CA ALA A 40 -5.33 11.59 -2.97
C ALA A 40 -6.38 11.09 -3.98
N ILE A 41 -7.51 10.54 -3.52
CA ILE A 41 -8.58 10.05 -4.40
C ILE A 41 -9.53 11.16 -4.91
N GLU A 42 -9.54 12.34 -4.29
CA GLU A 42 -10.37 13.48 -4.69
C GLU A 42 -9.83 14.24 -5.90
N ILE A 43 -8.64 13.87 -6.40
CA ILE A 43 -8.02 14.52 -7.56
C ILE A 43 -8.89 14.28 -8.81
N PRO A 44 -9.29 15.35 -9.54
CA PRO A 44 -10.09 15.23 -10.75
C PRO A 44 -9.42 14.36 -11.82
N ARG A 45 -10.20 13.53 -12.52
CA ARG A 45 -9.68 12.60 -13.53
C ARG A 45 -8.84 13.28 -14.63
N ALA A 46 -9.23 14.49 -15.03
CA ALA A 46 -8.46 15.25 -16.01
C ALA A 46 -7.02 15.54 -15.52
N ARG A 47 -6.85 15.86 -14.23
CA ARG A 47 -5.55 16.08 -13.63
C ARG A 47 -4.77 14.76 -13.48
N GLN A 48 -5.45 13.67 -13.15
CA GLN A 48 -4.80 12.35 -13.08
C GLN A 48 -4.23 11.95 -14.47
N LEU A 49 -4.97 12.21 -15.55
CA LEU A 49 -4.51 11.94 -16.91
C LEU A 49 -3.32 12.81 -17.29
N SER A 50 -3.36 14.14 -17.03
CA SER A 50 -2.23 15.03 -17.35
C SER A 50 -0.97 14.63 -16.56
N SER A 51 -1.12 14.35 -15.26
CA SER A 51 0.00 13.92 -14.42
C SER A 51 0.58 12.56 -14.83
N ALA A 52 -0.26 11.65 -15.34
CA ALA A 52 0.21 10.38 -15.89
C ALA A 52 1.04 10.59 -17.17
N THR A 53 0.59 11.49 -18.06
CA THR A 53 1.31 11.81 -19.28
C THR A 53 2.64 12.50 -18.95
N GLU A 54 2.65 13.45 -18.01
CA GLU A 54 3.88 14.09 -17.52
C GLU A 54 4.90 13.08 -16.98
N LEU A 55 4.44 12.04 -16.26
CA LEU A 55 5.32 10.98 -15.79
C LEU A 55 5.91 10.18 -16.96
N GLU A 56 5.08 9.79 -17.93
CA GLU A 56 5.54 9.03 -19.10
C GLU A 56 6.56 9.83 -19.91
N GLU A 57 6.30 11.11 -20.14
CA GLU A 57 7.26 12.01 -20.81
C GLU A 57 8.57 12.14 -20.02
N THR A 58 8.49 12.23 -18.67
CA THR A 58 9.69 12.27 -17.81
C THR A 58 10.50 10.99 -17.92
N ILE A 59 9.83 9.82 -17.89
CA ILE A 59 10.50 8.52 -18.03
C ILE A 59 11.17 8.42 -19.42
N ASP A 60 10.49 8.81 -20.49
CA ASP A 60 11.02 8.75 -21.85
C ASP A 60 12.28 9.63 -21.99
N LEU A 61 12.27 10.85 -21.42
CA LEU A 61 13.43 11.75 -21.40
C LEU A 61 14.60 11.13 -20.63
N VAL A 62 14.33 10.54 -19.47
CA VAL A 62 15.35 9.88 -18.65
C VAL A 62 15.95 8.67 -19.36
N MET A 63 15.13 7.88 -20.05
CA MET A 63 15.62 6.74 -20.82
C MET A 63 16.52 7.16 -21.97
N ASP A 64 16.26 8.31 -22.58
CA ASP A 64 17.16 8.88 -23.60
C ASP A 64 18.47 9.42 -23.00
N ASP A 65 18.40 10.06 -21.84
CA ASP A 65 19.57 10.61 -21.14
C ASP A 65 20.47 9.51 -20.56
N LEU A 66 19.90 8.36 -20.11
CA LEU A 66 20.65 7.18 -19.65
C LEU A 66 21.69 6.67 -20.66
N LYS A 67 21.48 6.94 -21.94
CA LYS A 67 22.43 6.56 -23.01
C LYS A 67 23.67 7.45 -23.08
N SER A 68 23.65 8.61 -22.45
CA SER A 68 24.65 9.65 -22.62
C SER A 68 25.20 10.29 -21.33
N ALA A 69 24.60 10.09 -20.17
CA ALA A 69 24.96 10.77 -18.93
C ALA A 69 25.52 9.81 -17.86
N ASP A 70 26.55 10.27 -17.15
CA ASP A 70 27.18 9.52 -16.05
C ASP A 70 26.36 9.60 -14.73
N GLU A 71 25.47 10.58 -14.62
CA GLU A 71 24.61 10.78 -13.43
C GLU A 71 23.27 11.37 -13.85
N ILE A 72 22.19 10.78 -13.38
CA ILE A 72 20.83 11.22 -13.67
C ILE A 72 20.10 11.46 -12.35
N THR A 73 19.50 12.64 -12.21
CA THR A 73 18.61 12.97 -11.11
C THR A 73 17.19 13.03 -11.63
N ILE A 74 16.30 12.21 -11.04
CA ILE A 74 14.88 12.17 -11.39
C ILE A 74 14.08 12.73 -10.24
N GLU A 75 13.28 13.76 -10.50
CA GLU A 75 12.32 14.27 -9.53
C GLU A 75 10.91 13.83 -9.93
N LEU A 76 10.31 12.96 -9.15
CA LEU A 76 8.94 12.50 -9.34
C LEU A 76 8.03 13.11 -8.29
N THR A 77 6.89 13.62 -8.73
CA THR A 77 5.87 14.15 -7.83
C THR A 77 4.84 13.08 -7.46
N GLN A 78 4.25 13.22 -6.28
CA GLN A 78 3.17 12.34 -5.83
C GLN A 78 1.99 12.32 -6.83
N ASP A 79 1.64 13.47 -7.41
CA ASP A 79 0.54 13.58 -8.37
C ASP A 79 0.84 12.80 -9.66
N GLN A 80 2.07 12.82 -10.14
CA GLN A 80 2.51 12.05 -11.32
C GLN A 80 2.37 10.54 -11.06
N ILE A 81 2.90 10.06 -9.94
CA ILE A 81 2.82 8.64 -9.59
C ILE A 81 1.36 8.20 -9.42
N ASN A 82 0.55 8.97 -8.69
CA ASN A 82 -0.86 8.64 -8.48
C ASN A 82 -1.70 8.74 -9.74
N GLY A 83 -1.40 9.69 -10.62
CA GLY A 83 -2.02 9.78 -11.94
C GLY A 83 -1.74 8.54 -12.78
N TRP A 84 -0.50 8.08 -12.81
CA TRP A 84 -0.10 6.86 -13.49
C TRP A 84 -0.78 5.61 -12.91
N LEU A 85 -0.77 5.47 -11.57
CA LEU A 85 -1.47 4.36 -10.89
C LEU A 85 -2.95 4.35 -11.25
N ALA A 86 -3.63 5.48 -11.22
CA ALA A 86 -5.05 5.58 -11.53
C ALA A 86 -5.40 5.26 -12.98
N THR A 87 -4.46 5.48 -13.93
CA THR A 87 -4.68 5.27 -15.36
C THR A 87 -4.19 3.90 -15.84
N ARG A 88 -3.16 3.33 -15.21
CA ARG A 88 -2.54 2.06 -15.63
C ARG A 88 -2.96 0.86 -14.80
N LEU A 89 -3.37 1.08 -13.55
CA LEU A 89 -3.87 0.03 -12.67
C LEU A 89 -5.41 0.08 -12.55
N GLY A 90 -6.04 -1.08 -12.47
CA GLY A 90 -7.47 -1.19 -12.23
C GLY A 90 -8.27 -1.67 -13.43
N SER A 91 -9.60 -1.52 -13.37
CA SER A 91 -10.55 -2.09 -14.34
C SER A 91 -10.42 -1.54 -15.76
N GLN A 92 -9.86 -0.35 -15.92
CA GLN A 92 -9.63 0.31 -17.22
C GLN A 92 -8.14 0.36 -17.62
N GLY A 93 -7.24 -0.08 -16.73
CA GLY A 93 -5.80 -0.07 -16.97
C GLY A 93 -5.29 -1.33 -17.66
N ARG A 94 -4.03 -1.28 -18.11
CA ARG A 94 -3.34 -2.44 -18.71
C ARG A 94 -3.02 -3.52 -17.69
N MET A 95 -2.84 -3.14 -16.41
CA MET A 95 -2.55 -4.05 -15.30
C MET A 95 -3.79 -4.26 -14.45
N LYS A 96 -4.15 -5.53 -14.24
CA LYS A 96 -5.29 -5.89 -13.41
C LYS A 96 -4.87 -5.97 -11.95
N LEU A 97 -5.56 -5.21 -11.11
CA LEU A 97 -5.49 -5.40 -9.66
C LEU A 97 -6.24 -6.66 -9.24
N PRO A 98 -5.90 -7.27 -8.10
CA PRO A 98 -6.77 -8.27 -7.46
C PRO A 98 -8.20 -7.74 -7.31
N ASN A 99 -9.20 -8.61 -7.47
CA ASN A 99 -10.62 -8.21 -7.55
C ASN A 99 -11.10 -7.37 -6.36
N ASP A 100 -10.48 -7.54 -5.21
CA ASP A 100 -10.87 -6.88 -3.96
C ASP A 100 -10.08 -5.59 -3.69
N VAL A 101 -9.12 -5.22 -4.57
CA VAL A 101 -8.22 -4.06 -4.39
C VAL A 101 -8.62 -2.94 -5.34
N GLU A 102 -8.85 -1.78 -4.77
CA GLU A 102 -9.29 -0.58 -5.49
C GLU A 102 -8.45 0.64 -5.11
N LEU A 103 -8.35 1.58 -6.05
CA LEU A 103 -7.81 2.93 -5.84
C LEU A 103 -6.44 2.96 -5.14
N PRO A 104 -5.41 2.28 -5.67
CA PRO A 104 -4.08 2.37 -5.10
C PRO A 104 -3.56 3.82 -5.18
N GLN A 105 -2.96 4.29 -4.10
CA GLN A 105 -2.40 5.63 -3.97
C GLN A 105 -1.05 5.57 -3.27
N ILE A 106 -0.14 6.44 -3.67
CA ILE A 106 1.13 6.67 -2.99
C ILE A 106 1.10 8.05 -2.34
N VAL A 107 1.61 8.12 -1.11
CA VAL A 107 1.84 9.37 -0.40
C VAL A 107 3.32 9.48 -0.09
N LEU A 108 3.97 10.49 -0.65
CA LEU A 108 5.37 10.76 -0.40
C LEU A 108 5.50 11.58 0.88
N GLN A 109 6.35 11.13 1.79
CA GLN A 109 6.75 11.82 3.02
C GLN A 109 8.27 12.03 3.00
N PRO A 110 8.82 12.98 3.77
CA PRO A 110 10.26 13.25 3.75
C PRO A 110 11.14 12.03 3.97
N ASP A 111 10.71 11.10 4.83
CA ASP A 111 11.50 9.94 5.24
C ASP A 111 10.82 8.60 4.92
N SER A 112 9.69 8.60 4.23
CA SER A 112 8.95 7.36 3.97
C SER A 112 7.95 7.50 2.83
N VAL A 113 7.59 6.38 2.25
CA VAL A 113 6.52 6.25 1.26
C VAL A 113 5.38 5.48 1.89
N ILE A 114 4.15 5.95 1.73
CA ILE A 114 2.95 5.21 2.12
C ILE A 114 2.25 4.73 0.87
N LEU A 115 2.15 3.42 0.72
CA LEU A 115 1.25 2.79 -0.26
C LEU A 115 -0.09 2.53 0.44
N ALA A 116 -1.15 3.09 -0.09
CA ALA A 116 -2.50 2.91 0.44
C ALA A 116 -3.46 2.43 -0.66
N PHE A 117 -4.34 1.52 -0.31
CA PHE A 117 -5.36 1.00 -1.23
C PHE A 117 -6.60 0.56 -0.45
N LYS A 118 -7.74 0.59 -1.14
CA LYS A 118 -9.00 0.15 -0.57
C LYS A 118 -9.18 -1.34 -0.83
N ILE A 119 -9.49 -2.10 0.22
CA ILE A 119 -9.98 -3.48 0.10
C ILE A 119 -11.49 -3.43 0.23
N ASN A 120 -12.18 -4.02 -0.75
CA ASN A 120 -13.64 -4.05 -0.80
C ASN A 120 -14.11 -5.49 -0.95
N LYS A 121 -14.55 -6.10 0.14
CA LYS A 121 -15.19 -7.44 0.18
C LYS A 121 -16.66 -7.27 0.53
N GLU A 122 -17.51 -8.21 0.13
CA GLU A 122 -19.00 -8.17 0.18
C GLU A 122 -19.60 -7.40 1.38
N ASN A 123 -19.07 -7.57 2.59
CA ASN A 123 -19.59 -6.95 3.82
C ASN A 123 -18.54 -6.11 4.58
N PHE A 124 -17.37 -5.90 4.00
CA PHE A 124 -16.28 -5.24 4.66
C PHE A 124 -15.46 -4.39 3.67
N SER A 125 -15.29 -3.13 4.02
CA SER A 125 -14.45 -2.21 3.26
C SER A 125 -13.51 -1.50 4.20
N CYS A 126 -12.20 -1.53 3.91
CA CYS A 126 -11.22 -0.78 4.67
C CYS A 126 -10.12 -0.25 3.76
N VAL A 127 -9.43 0.78 4.22
CA VAL A 127 -8.21 1.27 3.58
C VAL A 127 -7.02 0.62 4.27
N VAL A 128 -6.25 -0.15 3.52
CA VAL A 128 -4.95 -0.66 3.99
C VAL A 128 -3.88 0.33 3.60
N SER A 129 -3.00 0.64 4.53
CA SER A 129 -1.84 1.49 4.29
C SER A 129 -0.56 0.82 4.78
N ILE A 130 0.46 0.84 3.95
CA ILE A 130 1.79 0.27 4.20
C ILE A 130 2.78 1.42 4.17
N ARG A 131 3.37 1.73 5.31
CA ARG A 131 4.48 2.69 5.40
C ARG A 131 5.79 1.97 5.23
N MET A 132 6.60 2.46 4.31
CA MET A 132 7.88 1.84 3.98
C MET A 132 8.94 2.90 3.68
N ASN A 133 10.20 2.55 3.91
CA ASN A 133 11.32 3.25 3.32
C ASN A 133 11.65 2.56 1.99
N VAL A 134 12.04 3.35 1.02
CA VAL A 134 12.44 2.85 -0.31
C VAL A 134 13.82 3.39 -0.60
N ASN A 135 14.77 2.50 -0.87
CA ASN A 135 16.12 2.84 -1.25
C ASN A 135 16.44 2.19 -2.60
N LEU A 136 17.18 2.89 -3.42
CA LEU A 136 17.75 2.31 -4.63
C LEU A 136 19.14 1.79 -4.29
N SER A 137 19.46 0.56 -4.68
CA SER A 137 20.79 0.00 -4.50
C SER A 137 21.83 0.79 -5.27
N THR A 138 23.09 0.73 -4.83
CA THR A 138 24.20 1.51 -5.41
C THR A 138 24.47 1.15 -6.89
N ASP A 139 24.11 -0.06 -7.30
CA ASP A 139 24.22 -0.56 -8.68
C ASP A 139 22.98 -0.24 -9.54
N MET A 140 21.98 0.47 -8.98
CA MET A 140 20.69 0.81 -9.60
C MET A 140 19.87 -0.39 -10.12
N GLN A 141 20.23 -1.61 -9.72
CA GLN A 141 19.57 -2.84 -10.21
C GLN A 141 18.48 -3.33 -9.26
N GLN A 142 18.45 -2.83 -8.04
CA GLN A 142 17.52 -3.30 -7.01
C GLN A 142 16.88 -2.13 -6.27
N LEU A 143 15.57 -2.26 -6.02
CA LEU A 143 14.83 -1.43 -5.09
C LEU A 143 14.68 -2.17 -3.77
N GLU A 144 15.18 -1.58 -2.71
CA GLU A 144 15.08 -2.10 -1.35
C GLU A 144 13.91 -1.43 -0.64
N PHE A 145 13.02 -2.24 -0.08
CA PHE A 145 11.85 -1.79 0.67
C PHE A 145 11.98 -2.23 2.12
N GLU A 146 11.90 -1.29 3.04
CA GLU A 146 11.84 -1.59 4.47
C GLU A 146 10.47 -1.20 5.01
N ILE A 147 9.64 -2.20 5.34
CA ILE A 147 8.28 -1.99 5.83
C ILE A 147 8.31 -1.64 7.32
N LYS A 148 7.84 -0.46 7.64
CA LYS A 148 7.78 0.07 9.01
C LYS A 148 6.48 -0.30 9.71
N GLU A 149 5.35 -0.05 9.05
CA GLU A 149 4.02 -0.16 9.65
C GLU A 149 2.99 -0.57 8.60
N ILE A 150 2.00 -1.34 9.03
CA ILE A 150 0.81 -1.65 8.23
C ILE A 150 -0.43 -1.34 9.07
N HIS A 151 -1.38 -0.62 8.48
CA HIS A 151 -2.64 -0.28 9.11
C HIS A 151 -3.83 -0.72 8.24
N ALA A 152 -4.92 -1.11 8.90
CA ALA A 152 -6.24 -1.25 8.29
C ALA A 152 -7.17 -0.19 8.91
N GLY A 153 -7.49 0.84 8.16
CA GLY A 153 -8.03 2.08 8.72
C GLY A 153 -7.05 2.72 9.69
N SER A 154 -7.46 2.91 10.94
CA SER A 154 -6.60 3.38 12.03
C SER A 154 -6.01 2.26 12.90
N LEU A 155 -6.28 0.99 12.59
CA LEU A 155 -5.79 -0.14 13.38
C LEU A 155 -4.47 -0.66 12.85
N PRO A 156 -3.44 -0.84 13.71
CA PRO A 156 -2.23 -1.53 13.33
C PRO A 156 -2.52 -3.00 13.06
N VAL A 157 -2.03 -3.51 11.94
CA VAL A 157 -2.18 -4.90 11.53
C VAL A 157 -0.86 -5.64 11.68
N ALA A 158 -0.93 -6.88 12.17
CA ALA A 158 0.25 -7.73 12.22
C ALA A 158 0.75 -8.00 10.80
N ILE A 159 1.97 -7.58 10.54
CA ILE A 159 2.69 -7.65 9.26
C ILE A 159 2.54 -9.02 8.59
N LYS A 160 2.65 -10.12 9.35
CA LYS A 160 2.67 -11.49 8.83
C LYS A 160 1.45 -11.88 7.95
N ARG A 161 0.23 -11.47 8.34
CA ARG A 161 -0.99 -11.83 7.59
C ARG A 161 -1.11 -11.15 6.23
N VAL A 162 -0.64 -9.92 6.14
CA VAL A 162 -0.68 -9.15 4.89
C VAL A 162 0.33 -9.71 3.90
N PHE A 163 1.46 -10.21 4.40
CA PHE A 163 2.50 -10.77 3.54
C PHE A 163 2.16 -12.11 2.91
N ASP A 164 1.47 -12.98 3.61
CA ASP A 164 1.06 -14.26 3.04
C ASP A 164 0.12 -14.05 1.82
N GLU A 165 -0.76 -13.03 1.88
CA GLU A 165 -1.61 -12.64 0.73
C GLU A 165 -0.82 -11.88 -0.36
N LEU A 166 0.10 -11.01 0.03
CA LEU A 166 0.94 -10.25 -0.91
C LEU A 166 1.89 -11.19 -1.69
N GLU A 167 2.56 -12.12 -1.02
CA GLU A 167 3.43 -13.12 -1.62
C GLU A 167 2.67 -13.94 -2.68
N SER A 168 1.47 -14.41 -2.33
CA SER A 168 0.59 -15.13 -3.27
C SER A 168 0.13 -14.27 -4.46
N ALA A 169 0.03 -12.96 -4.30
CA ALA A 169 -0.31 -12.03 -5.38
C ALA A 169 0.91 -11.74 -6.27
N MET A 170 2.09 -11.63 -5.68
CA MET A 170 3.33 -11.32 -6.39
C MET A 170 3.90 -12.52 -7.15
N GLU A 171 3.74 -13.76 -6.64
CA GLU A 171 4.06 -14.98 -7.38
C GLU A 171 3.32 -15.10 -8.73
N ARG A 172 2.16 -14.43 -8.83
CA ARG A 172 1.38 -14.35 -10.08
C ARG A 172 1.78 -13.21 -10.99
N SER A 173 2.66 -12.33 -10.53
CA SER A 173 3.22 -11.23 -11.31
C SER A 173 4.60 -11.63 -11.86
N SER A 174 5.01 -11.02 -12.96
CA SER A 174 6.35 -11.22 -13.53
C SER A 174 7.46 -10.45 -12.79
N ILE A 175 7.14 -9.84 -11.64
CA ILE A 175 8.07 -9.04 -10.85
C ILE A 175 8.90 -9.98 -9.98
N GLN A 176 10.22 -9.92 -10.12
CA GLN A 176 11.15 -10.67 -9.27
C GLN A 176 11.27 -9.97 -7.93
N PHE A 177 10.62 -10.56 -6.94
CA PHE A 177 10.55 -10.05 -5.58
C PHE A 177 11.11 -11.08 -4.61
N SER A 178 11.94 -10.67 -3.68
CA SER A 178 12.49 -11.54 -2.64
C SER A 178 12.53 -10.87 -1.28
N TRP A 179 12.25 -11.65 -0.25
CA TRP A 179 12.42 -11.20 1.14
C TRP A 179 13.87 -11.35 1.58
N VAL A 180 14.39 -10.35 2.27
CA VAL A 180 15.73 -10.44 2.86
C VAL A 180 15.71 -11.47 3.99
N PRO A 181 16.56 -12.53 3.93
CA PRO A 181 16.63 -13.56 4.97
C PRO A 181 16.96 -12.93 6.34
N GLY A 182 16.19 -13.29 7.37
CA GLY A 182 16.41 -12.79 8.74
C GLY A 182 15.73 -11.46 9.07
N SER A 183 15.12 -10.76 8.11
CA SER A 183 14.41 -9.49 8.33
C SER A 183 13.00 -9.64 8.94
N ASN A 184 12.56 -10.87 9.27
CA ASN A 184 11.18 -11.18 9.67
C ASN A 184 10.15 -10.65 8.66
N ARG A 185 10.48 -10.71 7.36
CA ARG A 185 9.66 -10.18 6.25
C ARG A 185 9.38 -8.68 6.35
N ARG A 186 10.31 -7.92 6.92
CA ARG A 186 10.20 -6.45 6.93
C ARG A 186 10.95 -5.81 5.78
N GLU A 187 11.96 -6.50 5.25
CA GLU A 187 12.79 -6.00 4.17
C GLU A 187 12.57 -6.87 2.94
N ALA A 188 12.38 -6.22 1.82
CA ALA A 188 12.15 -6.84 0.53
C ALA A 188 13.02 -6.18 -0.52
N VAL A 189 13.42 -6.96 -1.50
CA VAL A 189 14.18 -6.50 -2.66
C VAL A 189 13.39 -6.83 -3.92
N VAL A 190 13.25 -5.84 -4.78
CA VAL A 190 12.69 -6.00 -6.13
C VAL A 190 13.82 -5.78 -7.13
N GLU A 191 14.07 -6.77 -7.96
CA GLU A 191 15.02 -6.64 -9.06
C GLU A 191 14.41 -5.83 -10.19
N ILE A 192 15.14 -4.81 -10.65
CA ILE A 192 14.75 -4.04 -11.84
C ILE A 192 15.15 -4.87 -13.06
N PRO A 193 14.21 -5.30 -13.90
CA PRO A 193 14.55 -6.09 -15.07
C PRO A 193 15.57 -5.37 -15.96
N PRO A 194 16.65 -6.03 -16.38
CA PRO A 194 17.71 -5.40 -17.18
C PRO A 194 17.22 -4.91 -18.54
N ASP A 195 16.09 -5.39 -19.00
CA ASP A 195 15.45 -4.96 -20.24
C ASP A 195 14.91 -3.52 -20.13
N LEU A 196 14.55 -3.07 -18.90
CA LEU A 196 14.15 -1.68 -18.63
C LEU A 196 15.32 -0.72 -18.56
N LEU A 197 16.56 -1.24 -18.45
CA LEU A 197 17.79 -0.45 -18.37
C LEU A 197 18.59 -0.48 -19.68
N LYS A 198 18.14 -1.21 -20.72
CA LYS A 198 18.91 -1.45 -21.95
C LYS A 198 18.31 -0.90 -23.24
N ASP A 199 17.10 -0.37 -23.21
CA ASP A 199 16.52 0.34 -24.35
C ASP A 199 16.77 1.86 -24.22
#